data_6e4fc4bcba1d33c4f644362db4cdf4f0
#
_entry.id   6e4fc4bcba1d33c4f644362db4cdf4f0
#
_cell.length_a   1.000
_cell.length_b   1.000
_cell.length_c   1.000
_cell.angle_alpha   90.00
_cell.angle_beta   90.00
_cell.angle_gamma   90.00
#
_symmetry.space_group_name_H-M   'P 1'
#
loop_
_entity.id
_entity.type
_entity.pdbx_description
1 polymer ?
#
loop_
_entity_poly.entity_id
_entity_poly.type
_entity_poly.pdbx_seq_one_letter_code
_entity_poly.pdbx_strand_id
1 'polypeptide(L)'
;SSLVGSEMCIRDSYYIMPIQTPICDFGQKAHDFKLKSTEGKILSLADVKGEKGTLIMFICNHCPYVKAVTKDIVEDCKKLKDVGINSVAICANDAENYPEDSFENMIKFSKENQFSFPYLVDETQEIAKTYDAVCTPDFFGYNKDLELQYRGRVRELKKLIPVRDGDSDLLKAMMQIAETNKGPEHQIPSAGCGIKWKTN
;
A
#
# COMPACT_ATOMS: atom_id res chain seq x y z
N SER A 1 -27.70 -44.54 -24.22
CA SER A 1 -26.62 -44.10 -23.32
C SER A 1 -26.39 -42.60 -23.49
N SER A 2 -26.83 -41.87 -22.54
CA SER A 2 -26.68 -40.43 -22.47
C SER A 2 -25.33 -40.07 -21.84
N LEU A 3 -24.46 -39.44 -22.60
CA LEU A 3 -23.29 -38.76 -22.11
C LEU A 3 -23.71 -37.37 -21.62
N VAL A 4 -23.80 -37.22 -20.32
CA VAL A 4 -23.91 -35.90 -19.70
C VAL A 4 -22.50 -35.29 -19.71
N GLY A 5 -22.27 -34.35 -20.61
CA GLY A 5 -21.07 -33.55 -20.61
C GLY A 5 -21.06 -32.64 -19.39
N SER A 6 -20.08 -32.82 -18.53
CA SER A 6 -19.77 -31.84 -17.48
C SER A 6 -19.29 -30.58 -18.16
N GLU A 7 -20.15 -29.57 -18.26
CA GLU A 7 -19.71 -28.20 -18.53
C GLU A 7 -18.85 -27.74 -17.37
N MET A 8 -17.58 -27.90 -17.54
CA MET A 8 -16.60 -27.26 -16.67
C MET A 8 -16.69 -25.76 -16.96
N CYS A 9 -17.37 -25.03 -16.07
CA CYS A 9 -17.32 -23.58 -16.07
C CYS A 9 -15.86 -23.14 -15.92
N ILE A 10 -15.22 -22.90 -17.05
CA ILE A 10 -14.01 -22.09 -17.10
C ILE A 10 -14.48 -20.68 -16.74
N ARG A 11 -14.49 -20.36 -15.45
CA ARG A 11 -14.53 -18.97 -15.04
C ARG A 11 -13.28 -18.35 -15.63
N ASP A 12 -13.51 -17.51 -16.62
CA ASP A 12 -12.49 -16.63 -17.19
C ASP A 12 -11.73 -15.97 -16.07
N SER A 13 -10.54 -16.48 -15.78
CA SER A 13 -9.57 -15.75 -15.03
C SER A 13 -9.13 -14.61 -15.97
N TYR A 14 -9.85 -13.48 -15.91
CA TYR A 14 -9.37 -12.26 -16.47
C TYR A 14 -8.01 -12.02 -15.83
N TYR A 15 -6.97 -12.20 -16.62
CA TYR A 15 -5.63 -11.76 -16.29
C TYR A 15 -5.72 -10.24 -16.25
N ILE A 16 -6.10 -9.69 -15.09
CA ILE A 16 -6.07 -8.26 -14.87
C ILE A 16 -4.59 -7.89 -14.92
N MET A 17 -4.19 -7.28 -16.03
CA MET A 17 -2.83 -6.78 -16.15
C MET A 17 -2.60 -5.80 -15.00
N PRO A 18 -1.54 -5.98 -14.19
CA PRO A 18 -1.28 -5.09 -13.08
C PRO A 18 -1.04 -3.67 -13.58
N ILE A 19 -1.58 -2.70 -12.86
CA ILE A 19 -1.24 -1.30 -13.05
C ILE A 19 0.08 -1.06 -12.36
N GLN A 20 0.99 -0.35 -13.03
CA GLN A 20 2.25 0.09 -12.44
C GLN A 20 2.14 1.55 -11.97
N THR A 21 2.80 1.85 -10.87
CA THR A 21 2.91 3.22 -10.39
C THR A 21 3.81 4.05 -11.31
N PRO A 22 3.61 5.38 -11.39
CA PRO A 22 4.58 6.27 -11.99
C PRO A 22 5.95 6.18 -11.32
N ILE A 23 6.97 6.73 -11.97
CA ILE A 23 8.27 6.95 -11.35
C ILE A 23 8.18 8.01 -10.24
N CYS A 24 9.12 7.98 -9.29
CA CYS A 24 9.16 8.93 -8.19
C CYS A 24 9.34 10.37 -8.71
N ASP A 25 8.45 11.26 -8.26
CA ASP A 25 8.58 12.71 -8.42
C ASP A 25 9.29 13.28 -7.19
N PHE A 26 10.61 13.26 -7.25
CA PHE A 26 11.46 13.66 -6.13
C PHE A 26 11.17 15.09 -5.67
N GLY A 27 10.96 15.24 -4.36
CA GLY A 27 10.73 16.52 -3.72
C GLY A 27 9.25 16.95 -3.66
N GLN A 28 8.32 16.23 -4.30
CA GLN A 28 6.90 16.49 -4.18
C GLN A 28 6.49 16.42 -2.70
N LYS A 29 5.80 17.46 -2.20
CA LYS A 29 5.38 17.52 -0.80
C LYS A 29 4.21 16.57 -0.53
N ALA A 30 4.25 15.93 0.64
CA ALA A 30 3.11 15.18 1.13
C ALA A 30 1.91 16.11 1.36
N HIS A 31 0.73 15.58 1.09
CA HIS A 31 -0.54 16.29 1.32
C HIS A 31 -1.09 15.91 2.69
N ASP A 32 -1.68 16.88 3.39
CA ASP A 32 -2.36 16.61 4.65
C ASP A 32 -3.64 15.80 4.43
N PHE A 33 -4.02 15.08 5.45
CA PHE A 33 -5.26 14.32 5.48
C PHE A 33 -5.82 14.29 6.91
N LYS A 34 -7.07 13.91 7.02
CA LYS A 34 -7.75 13.70 8.29
C LYS A 34 -8.71 12.53 8.13
N LEU A 35 -8.28 11.35 8.50
CA LEU A 35 -8.95 10.10 8.21
C LEU A 35 -9.15 9.26 9.48
N LYS A 36 -10.22 8.45 9.47
CA LYS A 36 -10.55 7.54 10.56
C LYS A 36 -9.69 6.27 10.49
N SER A 37 -9.07 5.92 11.60
CA SER A 37 -8.32 4.68 11.75
C SER A 37 -9.21 3.50 12.16
N THR A 38 -8.72 2.28 11.95
CA THR A 38 -9.37 1.05 12.42
C THR A 38 -9.48 0.96 13.95
N GLU A 39 -8.76 1.79 14.68
CA GLU A 39 -8.87 1.95 16.14
C GLU A 39 -9.91 3.01 16.56
N GLY A 40 -10.60 3.62 15.60
CA GLY A 40 -11.64 4.62 15.85
C GLY A 40 -11.12 6.05 16.07
N LYS A 41 -9.81 6.29 15.93
CA LYS A 41 -9.21 7.62 16.06
C LYS A 41 -9.20 8.33 14.71
N ILE A 42 -9.37 9.64 14.72
CA ILE A 42 -9.11 10.49 13.55
C ILE A 42 -7.65 10.92 13.59
N LEU A 43 -6.91 10.58 12.55
CA LEU A 43 -5.49 10.88 12.42
C LEU A 43 -5.20 11.77 11.21
N SER A 44 -4.31 12.73 11.40
CA SER A 44 -3.76 13.60 10.36
C SER A 44 -2.35 13.19 9.96
N LEU A 45 -1.80 13.78 8.90
CA LEU A 45 -0.41 13.60 8.53
C LEU A 45 0.55 13.96 9.69
N ALA A 46 0.26 15.04 10.42
CA ALA A 46 1.04 15.45 11.57
C ALA A 46 1.06 14.40 12.69
N ASP A 47 -0.04 13.68 12.89
CA ASP A 47 -0.14 12.61 13.90
C ASP A 47 0.68 11.37 13.56
N VAL A 48 0.89 11.10 12.27
CA VAL A 48 1.59 9.90 11.79
C VAL A 48 3.00 10.17 11.28
N LYS A 49 3.41 11.42 11.20
CA LYS A 49 4.74 11.83 10.73
C LYS A 49 5.84 11.22 11.60
N GLY A 50 6.86 10.65 10.98
CA GLY A 50 8.07 10.17 11.64
C GLY A 50 9.15 11.25 11.71
N GLU A 51 10.06 11.10 12.66
CA GLU A 51 11.17 12.04 12.88
C GLU A 51 12.14 12.10 11.70
N LYS A 52 12.44 10.93 11.10
CA LYS A 52 13.39 10.83 9.98
C LYS A 52 12.72 10.54 8.63
N GLY A 53 11.45 10.26 8.63
CA GLY A 53 10.68 10.03 7.42
C GLY A 53 9.33 9.42 7.71
N THR A 54 8.50 9.34 6.66
CA THR A 54 7.14 8.81 6.75
C THR A 54 6.84 7.97 5.53
N LEU A 55 6.33 6.76 5.74
CA LEU A 55 5.86 5.87 4.69
C LEU A 55 4.34 5.90 4.64
N ILE A 56 3.76 6.34 3.52
CA ILE A 56 2.32 6.30 3.26
C ILE A 56 2.04 5.22 2.23
N MET A 57 1.12 4.31 2.54
CA MET A 57 0.82 3.16 1.72
C MET A 57 -0.67 3.13 1.38
N PHE A 58 -1.01 3.08 0.10
CA PHE A 58 -2.38 2.76 -0.33
C PHE A 58 -2.48 1.25 -0.52
N ILE A 59 -3.26 0.61 0.33
CA ILE A 59 -3.50 -0.83 0.32
C ILE A 59 -4.99 -1.13 0.46
N CYS A 60 -5.37 -2.37 0.21
CA CYS A 60 -6.71 -2.87 0.47
C CYS A 60 -6.65 -4.30 1.00
N ASN A 61 -7.78 -4.86 1.39
CA ASN A 61 -7.80 -6.17 2.07
C ASN A 61 -7.83 -7.36 1.10
N HIS A 62 -8.36 -7.19 -0.10
CA HIS A 62 -8.62 -8.30 -1.02
C HIS A 62 -7.63 -8.41 -2.19
N CYS A 63 -6.81 -7.39 -2.43
CA CYS A 63 -5.87 -7.39 -3.55
C CYS A 63 -4.81 -8.49 -3.38
N PRO A 64 -4.63 -9.39 -4.36
CA PRO A 64 -3.63 -10.45 -4.28
C PRO A 64 -2.20 -9.92 -4.23
N TYR A 65 -1.92 -8.78 -4.84
CA TYR A 65 -0.61 -8.12 -4.77
C TYR A 65 -0.30 -7.59 -3.36
N VAL A 66 -1.31 -7.04 -2.66
CA VAL A 66 -1.17 -6.63 -1.26
C VAL A 66 -0.93 -7.85 -0.38
N LYS A 67 -1.78 -8.89 -0.53
CA LYS A 67 -1.66 -10.12 0.27
C LYS A 67 -0.29 -10.79 0.11
N ALA A 68 0.26 -10.77 -1.09
CA ALA A 68 1.57 -11.35 -1.38
C ALA A 68 2.71 -10.69 -0.58
N VAL A 69 2.63 -9.38 -0.32
CA VAL A 69 3.69 -8.61 0.35
C VAL A 69 3.33 -8.15 1.77
N THR A 70 2.14 -8.48 2.28
CA THR A 70 1.68 -8.01 3.60
C THR A 70 2.65 -8.36 4.72
N LYS A 71 3.19 -9.58 4.71
CA LYS A 71 4.17 -9.99 5.72
C LYS A 71 5.44 -9.14 5.66
N ASP A 72 5.95 -8.88 4.45
CA ASP A 72 7.13 -8.02 4.24
C ASP A 72 6.85 -6.59 4.70
N ILE A 73 5.68 -6.03 4.37
CA ILE A 73 5.26 -4.70 4.83
C ILE A 73 5.28 -4.62 6.36
N VAL A 74 4.70 -5.59 7.05
CA VAL A 74 4.61 -5.59 8.52
C VAL A 74 6.00 -5.69 9.15
N GLU A 75 6.87 -6.55 8.63
CA GLU A 75 8.24 -6.71 9.12
C GLU A 75 9.09 -5.45 8.85
N ASP A 76 8.99 -4.89 7.65
CA ASP A 76 9.72 -3.67 7.27
C ASP A 76 9.28 -2.46 8.09
N CYS A 77 7.98 -2.28 8.29
CA CYS A 77 7.46 -1.16 9.10
C CYS A 77 7.94 -1.23 10.56
N LYS A 78 8.10 -2.42 11.14
CA LYS A 78 8.68 -2.58 12.48
C LYS A 78 10.13 -2.11 12.51
N LYS A 79 10.95 -2.54 11.56
CA LYS A 79 12.35 -2.13 11.45
C LYS A 79 12.49 -0.63 11.20
N LEU A 80 11.63 -0.07 10.33
CA LEU A 80 11.62 1.36 10.01
C LEU A 80 11.27 2.23 11.22
N LYS A 81 10.37 1.77 12.07
CA LYS A 81 10.02 2.48 13.30
C LYS A 81 11.23 2.66 14.23
N ASP A 82 12.09 1.64 14.32
CA ASP A 82 13.29 1.67 15.16
C ASP A 82 14.31 2.72 14.70
N VAL A 83 14.24 3.17 13.45
CA VAL A 83 15.12 4.20 12.89
C VAL A 83 14.44 5.56 12.70
N GLY A 84 13.24 5.74 13.27
CA GLY A 84 12.54 7.04 13.25
C GLY A 84 11.65 7.28 12.02
N ILE A 85 11.31 6.22 11.27
CA ILE A 85 10.34 6.28 10.19
C ILE A 85 9.02 5.68 10.67
N ASN A 86 7.96 6.48 10.65
CA ASN A 86 6.62 6.00 10.88
C ASN A 86 5.94 5.60 9.57
N SER A 87 5.00 4.68 9.67
CA SER A 87 4.23 4.18 8.54
C SER A 87 2.74 4.33 8.78
N VAL A 88 1.99 4.54 7.72
CA VAL A 88 0.53 4.59 7.73
C VAL A 88 -0.02 3.94 6.46
N ALA A 89 -1.08 3.15 6.59
CA ALA A 89 -1.79 2.58 5.46
C ALA A 89 -3.16 3.23 5.29
N ILE A 90 -3.58 3.41 4.04
CA ILE A 90 -4.87 4.02 3.67
C ILE A 90 -5.58 3.10 2.68
N CYS A 91 -6.84 2.78 2.96
CA CYS A 91 -7.73 2.10 2.02
C CYS A 91 -8.72 3.09 1.44
N ALA A 92 -8.73 3.20 0.11
CA ALA A 92 -9.62 4.10 -0.63
C ALA A 92 -10.58 3.35 -1.56
N ASN A 93 -10.62 2.03 -1.52
CA ASN A 93 -11.50 1.26 -2.39
C ASN A 93 -12.98 1.49 -2.06
N ASP A 94 -13.81 1.46 -3.08
CA ASP A 94 -15.27 1.53 -2.95
C ASP A 94 -15.81 0.28 -2.23
N ALA A 95 -16.08 0.43 -0.93
CA ALA A 95 -16.55 -0.66 -0.09
C ALA A 95 -18.02 -1.05 -0.34
N GLU A 96 -18.80 -0.23 -1.04
CA GLU A 96 -20.19 -0.56 -1.40
C GLU A 96 -20.21 -1.64 -2.48
N ASN A 97 -19.36 -1.51 -3.50
CA ASN A 97 -19.24 -2.49 -4.58
C ASN A 97 -18.19 -3.58 -4.31
N TYR A 98 -17.29 -3.35 -3.37
CA TYR A 98 -16.23 -4.29 -2.95
C TYR A 98 -16.26 -4.46 -1.43
N PRO A 99 -17.26 -5.19 -0.88
CA PRO A 99 -17.47 -5.31 0.57
C PRO A 99 -16.31 -5.97 1.33
N GLU A 100 -15.41 -6.67 0.64
CA GLU A 100 -14.17 -7.18 1.20
C GLU A 100 -13.28 -6.06 1.76
N ASP A 101 -13.44 -4.84 1.25
CA ASP A 101 -12.70 -3.66 1.71
C ASP A 101 -13.52 -2.74 2.64
N SER A 102 -14.59 -3.27 3.21
CA SER A 102 -15.36 -2.55 4.23
C SER A 102 -14.51 -2.20 5.44
N PHE A 103 -14.93 -1.15 6.17
CA PHE A 103 -14.22 -0.74 7.39
C PHE A 103 -14.12 -1.85 8.42
N GLU A 104 -15.17 -2.66 8.56
CA GLU A 104 -15.18 -3.85 9.43
C GLU A 104 -14.11 -4.88 9.00
N ASN A 105 -14.02 -5.14 7.71
CA ASN A 105 -12.98 -6.03 7.16
C ASN A 105 -11.58 -5.43 7.26
N MET A 106 -11.42 -4.11 7.20
CA MET A 106 -10.14 -3.45 7.48
C MET A 106 -9.68 -3.71 8.93
N ILE A 107 -10.59 -3.59 9.90
CA ILE A 107 -10.31 -3.90 11.32
C ILE A 107 -9.84 -5.35 11.45
N LYS A 108 -10.53 -6.27 10.83
CA LYS A 108 -10.19 -7.69 10.84
C LYS A 108 -8.83 -7.95 10.20
N PHE A 109 -8.60 -7.42 9.00
CA PHE A 109 -7.36 -7.58 8.25
C PHE A 109 -6.14 -7.03 9.00
N SER A 110 -6.26 -5.87 9.62
CA SER A 110 -5.17 -5.27 10.41
C SER A 110 -4.83 -6.10 11.66
N LYS A 111 -5.82 -6.67 12.32
CA LYS A 111 -5.61 -7.54 13.49
C LYS A 111 -4.99 -8.88 13.11
N GLU A 112 -5.52 -9.54 12.08
CA GLU A 112 -5.03 -10.84 11.61
C GLU A 112 -3.58 -10.76 11.12
N ASN A 113 -3.20 -9.64 10.49
CA ASN A 113 -1.85 -9.42 10.00
C ASN A 113 -0.94 -8.68 11.01
N GLN A 114 -1.42 -8.40 12.22
CA GLN A 114 -0.65 -7.76 13.29
C GLN A 114 -0.01 -6.43 12.86
N PHE A 115 -0.79 -5.56 12.24
CA PHE A 115 -0.30 -4.24 11.84
C PHE A 115 0.22 -3.46 13.05
N SER A 116 1.46 -2.97 12.94
CA SER A 116 2.09 -2.09 13.93
C SER A 116 1.96 -0.61 13.58
N PHE A 117 1.20 -0.30 12.54
CA PHE A 117 0.96 1.03 11.99
C PHE A 117 -0.54 1.28 11.84
N PRO A 118 -1.00 2.54 11.84
CA PRO A 118 -2.39 2.88 11.62
C PRO A 118 -2.88 2.45 10.23
N TYR A 119 -4.13 1.97 10.16
CA TYR A 119 -4.82 1.67 8.92
C TYR A 119 -6.06 2.55 8.82
N LEU A 120 -6.09 3.47 7.87
CA LEU A 120 -7.07 4.54 7.73
C LEU A 120 -8.01 4.28 6.55
N VAL A 121 -9.25 4.75 6.66
CA VAL A 121 -10.22 4.70 5.57
C VAL A 121 -10.38 6.06 4.92
N ASP A 122 -10.24 6.10 3.59
CA ASP A 122 -10.53 7.26 2.73
C ASP A 122 -11.86 7.01 1.99
N GLU A 123 -12.96 7.21 2.71
CA GLU A 123 -14.32 6.92 2.18
C GLU A 123 -14.68 7.76 0.98
N THR A 124 -14.21 9.01 0.93
CA THR A 124 -14.49 9.95 -0.17
C THR A 124 -13.57 9.73 -1.37
N GLN A 125 -12.49 9.00 -1.19
CA GLN A 125 -11.44 8.79 -2.19
C GLN A 125 -10.67 10.06 -2.59
N GLU A 126 -10.89 11.16 -1.88
CA GLU A 126 -10.24 12.44 -2.17
C GLU A 126 -8.75 12.40 -1.87
N ILE A 127 -8.35 11.72 -0.79
CA ILE A 127 -6.94 11.61 -0.41
C ILE A 127 -6.18 10.77 -1.43
N ALA A 128 -6.72 9.62 -1.83
CA ALA A 128 -6.09 8.80 -2.87
C ALA A 128 -5.92 9.58 -4.19
N LYS A 129 -6.92 10.38 -4.58
CA LYS A 129 -6.84 11.25 -5.77
C LYS A 129 -5.80 12.35 -5.61
N THR A 130 -5.72 12.99 -4.44
CA THR A 130 -4.75 14.06 -4.15
C THR A 130 -3.32 13.55 -4.19
N TYR A 131 -3.09 12.31 -3.76
CA TYR A 131 -1.78 11.65 -3.84
C TYR A 131 -1.47 11.08 -5.21
N ASP A 132 -2.41 11.14 -6.17
CA ASP A 132 -2.28 10.43 -7.46
C ASP A 132 -2.00 8.92 -7.28
N ALA A 133 -2.58 8.32 -6.26
CA ALA A 133 -2.51 6.89 -6.04
C ALA A 133 -3.28 6.16 -7.16
N VAL A 134 -2.65 5.13 -7.76
CA VAL A 134 -3.21 4.48 -8.95
C VAL A 134 -3.58 3.02 -8.73
N CYS A 135 -2.93 2.34 -7.80
CA CYS A 135 -3.14 0.92 -7.53
C CYS A 135 -2.95 0.58 -6.06
N THR A 136 -3.22 -0.66 -5.71
CA THR A 136 -2.84 -1.24 -4.42
C THR A 136 -1.96 -2.47 -4.65
N PRO A 137 -0.79 -2.56 -4.02
CA PRO A 137 -0.20 -1.53 -3.14
C PRO A 137 0.47 -0.40 -3.93
N ASP A 138 0.41 0.82 -3.40
CA ASP A 138 1.13 1.99 -3.90
C ASP A 138 1.85 2.66 -2.72
N PHE A 139 3.17 2.82 -2.81
CA PHE A 139 4.02 3.24 -1.71
C PHE A 139 4.61 4.62 -1.96
N PHE A 140 4.48 5.49 -0.98
CA PHE A 140 5.01 6.85 -0.99
C PHE A 140 5.94 7.03 0.21
N GLY A 141 7.24 7.04 -0.04
CA GLY A 141 8.27 7.23 0.98
C GLY A 141 8.74 8.69 1.04
N TYR A 142 8.49 9.34 2.16
CA TYR A 142 8.85 10.74 2.40
C TYR A 142 10.02 10.85 3.36
N ASN A 143 10.87 11.87 3.15
CA ASN A 143 11.92 12.22 4.09
C ASN A 143 11.38 13.01 5.29
N LYS A 144 12.26 13.46 6.19
CA LYS A 144 11.89 14.26 7.39
C LYS A 144 11.19 15.57 7.06
N ASP A 145 11.43 16.12 5.86
CA ASP A 145 10.85 17.37 5.38
C ASP A 145 9.55 17.15 4.59
N LEU A 146 9.01 15.90 4.61
CA LEU A 146 7.83 15.48 3.88
C LEU A 146 7.95 15.66 2.36
N GLU A 147 9.14 15.48 1.83
CA GLU A 147 9.43 15.46 0.40
C GLU A 147 9.50 14.01 -0.09
N LEU A 148 8.81 13.72 -1.17
CA LEU A 148 8.79 12.38 -1.78
C LEU A 148 10.19 11.98 -2.24
N GLN A 149 10.64 10.82 -1.78
CA GLN A 149 11.96 10.26 -2.07
C GLN A 149 11.90 8.83 -2.59
N TYR A 150 10.77 8.15 -2.39
CA TYR A 150 10.56 6.78 -2.85
C TYR A 150 9.12 6.57 -3.33
N ARG A 151 8.99 6.05 -4.54
CA ARG A 151 7.75 5.51 -5.08
C ARG A 151 8.06 4.24 -5.86
N GLY A 152 8.14 3.14 -5.16
CA GLY A 152 8.55 1.87 -5.72
C GLY A 152 7.93 0.67 -5.02
N ARG A 153 8.31 -0.52 -5.46
CA ARG A 153 7.79 -1.79 -4.93
C ARG A 153 8.36 -2.13 -3.54
N VAL A 154 7.72 -3.07 -2.85
CA VAL A 154 8.31 -3.69 -1.65
C VAL A 154 9.48 -4.57 -2.06
N ARG A 155 9.23 -5.55 -2.93
CA ARG A 155 10.23 -6.48 -3.48
C ARG A 155 9.74 -7.12 -4.77
N GLU A 156 10.60 -7.85 -5.41
CA GLU A 156 10.24 -8.62 -6.61
C GLU A 156 9.19 -9.67 -6.28
N LEU A 157 8.19 -9.77 -7.14
CA LEU A 157 7.19 -10.84 -7.14
C LEU A 157 7.34 -11.68 -8.40
N LYS A 158 7.51 -12.99 -8.25
CA LYS A 158 7.42 -13.96 -9.34
C LYS A 158 6.11 -14.72 -9.20
N LYS A 159 5.15 -14.47 -10.08
CA LYS A 159 3.78 -15.06 -10.00
C LYS A 159 3.16 -14.88 -8.61
N LEU A 160 3.20 -13.67 -8.09
CA LEU A 160 2.71 -13.31 -6.74
C LEU A 160 3.45 -13.98 -5.57
N ILE A 161 4.62 -14.56 -5.81
CA ILE A 161 5.49 -15.11 -4.77
C ILE A 161 6.65 -14.13 -4.55
N PRO A 162 6.80 -13.58 -3.32
CA PRO A 162 7.89 -12.67 -3.02
C PRO A 162 9.26 -13.37 -3.10
N VAL A 163 10.20 -12.73 -3.77
CA VAL A 163 11.61 -13.18 -3.80
C VAL A 163 12.29 -12.63 -2.55
N ARG A 164 12.62 -13.51 -1.60
CA ARG A 164 13.22 -13.14 -0.30
C ARG A 164 14.68 -13.55 -0.25
N ASP A 165 15.52 -12.82 -0.94
CA ASP A 165 16.98 -12.97 -0.99
C ASP A 165 17.71 -11.79 -0.31
N GLY A 166 17.23 -11.38 0.83
CA GLY A 166 17.72 -10.23 1.61
C GLY A 166 16.63 -9.20 1.90
N ASP A 167 17.06 -8.03 2.32
CA ASP A 167 16.14 -6.91 2.61
C ASP A 167 15.36 -6.50 1.37
N SER A 168 14.12 -6.07 1.60
CA SER A 168 13.25 -5.58 0.53
C SER A 168 13.78 -4.29 -0.10
N ASP A 169 13.34 -3.99 -1.33
CA ASP A 169 13.67 -2.71 -1.99
C ASP A 169 13.11 -1.53 -1.19
N LEU A 170 11.91 -1.67 -0.64
CA LEU A 170 11.28 -0.67 0.22
C LEU A 170 12.12 -0.40 1.48
N LEU A 171 12.53 -1.44 2.20
CA LEU A 171 13.32 -1.28 3.43
C LEU A 171 14.63 -0.58 3.13
N LYS A 172 15.37 -1.03 2.12
CA LYS A 172 16.64 -0.42 1.71
C LYS A 172 16.48 1.05 1.38
N ALA A 173 15.46 1.41 0.60
CA ALA A 173 15.19 2.78 0.21
C ALA A 173 14.85 3.67 1.41
N MET A 174 13.97 3.21 2.29
CA MET A 174 13.56 3.98 3.46
C MET A 174 14.69 4.11 4.49
N MET A 175 15.53 3.10 4.65
CA MET A 175 16.76 3.19 5.47
C MET A 175 17.72 4.25 4.92
N GLN A 176 17.94 4.27 3.60
CA GLN A 176 18.74 5.30 2.94
C GLN A 176 18.16 6.71 3.18
N ILE A 177 16.85 6.88 3.08
CA ILE A 177 16.17 8.15 3.36
C ILE A 177 16.39 8.59 4.80
N ALA A 178 16.28 7.68 5.77
CA ALA A 178 16.52 7.96 7.18
C ALA A 178 17.96 8.47 7.45
N GLU A 179 18.93 7.94 6.73
CA GLU A 179 20.35 8.28 6.89
C GLU A 179 20.75 9.53 6.10
N THR A 180 20.28 9.66 4.86
CA THR A 180 20.78 10.66 3.91
C THR A 180 19.78 11.75 3.55
N ASN A 181 18.53 11.62 3.97
CA ASN A 181 17.39 12.47 3.59
C ASN A 181 17.03 12.35 2.09
N LYS A 182 17.63 11.42 1.36
CA LYS A 182 17.42 11.19 -0.09
C LYS A 182 17.19 9.72 -0.39
N GLY A 183 16.24 9.46 -1.29
CA GLY A 183 15.98 8.12 -1.82
C GLY A 183 16.97 7.69 -2.88
N PRO A 184 16.94 6.40 -3.27
CA PRO A 184 17.76 5.89 -4.36
C PRO A 184 17.34 6.50 -5.71
N GLU A 185 18.31 6.74 -6.60
CA GLU A 185 18.03 7.28 -7.94
C GLU A 185 17.22 6.30 -8.78
N HIS A 186 17.55 5.01 -8.70
CA HIS A 186 16.87 3.95 -9.44
C HIS A 186 15.87 3.23 -8.55
N GLN A 187 14.62 3.28 -8.96
CA GLN A 187 13.49 2.66 -8.25
C GLN A 187 12.68 1.82 -9.22
N ILE A 188 12.19 0.69 -8.74
CA ILE A 188 11.32 -0.19 -9.52
C ILE A 188 9.88 0.10 -9.11
N PRO A 189 9.01 0.50 -10.05
CA PRO A 189 7.61 0.80 -9.75
C PRO A 189 6.89 -0.35 -9.05
N SER A 190 5.98 -0.03 -8.15
CA SER A 190 5.04 -1.00 -7.62
C SER A 190 4.05 -1.41 -8.71
N ALA A 191 3.59 -2.65 -8.66
CA ALA A 191 2.54 -3.16 -9.52
C ALA A 191 1.41 -3.74 -8.67
N GLY A 192 0.18 -3.52 -9.08
CA GLY A 192 -0.97 -3.98 -8.31
C GLY A 192 -2.30 -3.85 -9.04
N CYS A 193 -3.38 -4.07 -8.31
CA CYS A 193 -4.73 -3.88 -8.80
C CYS A 193 -5.09 -2.39 -8.77
N GLY A 194 -5.74 -1.89 -9.81
CA GLY A 194 -6.25 -0.51 -9.82
C GLY A 194 -7.17 -0.25 -8.62
N ILE A 195 -7.10 0.96 -8.07
CA ILE A 195 -8.02 1.40 -7.02
C ILE A 195 -9.45 1.31 -7.54
N LYS A 196 -10.35 0.80 -6.71
CA LYS A 196 -11.77 0.65 -7.05
C LYS A 196 -12.48 1.97 -6.78
N TRP A 197 -12.57 2.80 -7.84
CA TRP A 197 -13.22 4.09 -7.74
C TRP A 197 -14.75 3.95 -7.71
N LYS A 198 -15.39 4.80 -6.91
CA LYS A 198 -16.85 4.92 -6.94
C LYS A 198 -17.28 5.41 -8.31
N THR A 199 -18.32 4.77 -8.84
CA THR A 199 -19.01 5.26 -10.04
C THR A 199 -20.06 6.27 -9.61
N ASN A 200 -20.02 7.45 -10.24
CA ASN A 200 -21.05 8.50 -10.05
C ASN A 200 -22.40 8.05 -10.61
#